data_d2bcade94f3c58d19c9dda13909885cc
#
_entry.id   d2bcade94f3c58d19c9dda13909885cc
#
_cell.length_a   1.000
_cell.length_b   1.000
_cell.length_c   1.000
_cell.angle_alpha   90.00
_cell.angle_beta   90.00
_cell.angle_gamma   90.00
#
_symmetry.space_group_name_H-M   'P 1'
#
loop_
_entity.id
_entity.type
_entity.pdbx_description
1 polymer ?
#
loop_
_entity_poly.entity_id
_entity_poly.type
_entity_poly.pdbx_seq_one_letter_code
_entity_poly.pdbx_strand_id
1 'polypeptide(L)'
;AAKSKLLTASADEYRALMYKVSDSYQTLEKYVGTKVSANAVKKAMNSELGGELRRVYVLFSDIRGFTRMTEQLKPEETVDILNKMFTAMEEVITQNGGDINKYIGDAIMAYFRRPYGNELQAAKAVLHTALRMQDKFEILNKSFKVAYSYPIEIGLGIGITAGEAIMGNMGSSNRMEYTLIGDTVNISSRLCGIAKHGQVLVNEEMARVAEEDYELTALPPVQMKGKSGMHTPYLVVRQRLTMSR
;
A
#
# COMPACT_ATOMS: atom_id res chain seq x y z
N ALA A 1 -15.93 -33.75 -45.15
CA ALA A 1 -15.52 -34.35 -43.86
C ALA A 1 -14.11 -33.89 -43.40
N ALA A 2 -13.08 -33.91 -44.27
CA ALA A 2 -11.71 -33.53 -43.90
C ALA A 2 -11.58 -32.02 -43.53
N LYS A 3 -12.20 -31.11 -44.29
CA LYS A 3 -12.17 -29.67 -44.06
C LYS A 3 -12.86 -29.26 -42.75
N SER A 4 -13.92 -30.00 -42.36
CA SER A 4 -14.63 -29.79 -41.10
C SER A 4 -13.80 -30.23 -39.91
N LYS A 5 -13.05 -31.35 -40.00
CA LYS A 5 -12.13 -31.81 -38.93
C LYS A 5 -10.93 -30.87 -38.73
N LEU A 6 -10.39 -30.28 -39.82
CA LEU A 6 -9.31 -29.29 -39.69
C LEU A 6 -9.77 -28.00 -39.00
N LEU A 7 -10.99 -27.53 -39.31
CA LEU A 7 -11.55 -26.32 -38.68
C LEU A 7 -11.90 -26.52 -37.22
N THR A 8 -12.37 -27.71 -36.83
CA THR A 8 -12.61 -28.03 -35.41
C THR A 8 -11.31 -28.18 -34.61
N ALA A 9 -10.28 -28.84 -35.18
CA ALA A 9 -8.96 -28.93 -34.51
C ALA A 9 -8.33 -27.53 -34.28
N SER A 10 -8.38 -26.67 -35.30
CA SER A 10 -7.90 -25.29 -35.18
C SER A 10 -8.68 -24.47 -34.13
N ALA A 11 -9.99 -24.67 -34.01
CA ALA A 11 -10.81 -24.00 -33.02
C ALA A 11 -10.48 -24.45 -31.56
N ASP A 12 -10.20 -25.73 -31.38
CA ASP A 12 -9.85 -26.28 -30.08
C ASP A 12 -8.43 -25.89 -29.67
N GLU A 13 -7.48 -25.85 -30.59
CA GLU A 13 -6.14 -25.31 -30.36
C GLU A 13 -6.19 -23.82 -30.01
N TYR A 14 -7.02 -23.03 -30.67
CA TYR A 14 -7.22 -21.62 -30.35
C TYR A 14 -7.82 -21.42 -28.96
N ARG A 15 -8.83 -22.21 -28.59
CA ARG A 15 -9.41 -22.19 -27.24
C ARG A 15 -8.37 -22.57 -26.18
N ALA A 16 -7.59 -23.61 -26.40
CA ALA A 16 -6.52 -24.01 -25.47
C ALA A 16 -5.46 -22.93 -25.29
N LEU A 17 -5.10 -22.23 -26.36
CA LEU A 17 -4.17 -21.09 -26.31
C LEU A 17 -4.78 -19.92 -25.52
N MET A 18 -6.06 -19.58 -25.77
CA MET A 18 -6.77 -18.53 -25.04
C MET A 18 -6.90 -18.85 -23.55
N TYR A 19 -7.13 -20.11 -23.17
CA TYR A 19 -7.12 -20.56 -21.79
C TYR A 19 -5.75 -20.37 -21.14
N LYS A 20 -4.67 -20.77 -21.79
CA LYS A 20 -3.29 -20.58 -21.30
C LYS A 20 -2.94 -19.11 -21.13
N VAL A 21 -3.32 -18.26 -22.07
CA VAL A 21 -3.10 -16.81 -21.99
C VAL A 21 -3.90 -16.21 -20.81
N SER A 22 -5.16 -16.61 -20.65
CA SER A 22 -5.99 -16.15 -19.53
C SER A 22 -5.44 -16.58 -18.17
N ASP A 23 -5.02 -17.83 -18.04
CA ASP A 23 -4.44 -18.37 -16.80
C ASP A 23 -3.10 -17.71 -16.45
N SER A 24 -2.25 -17.53 -17.48
CA SER A 24 -0.99 -16.78 -17.34
C SER A 24 -1.23 -15.33 -16.93
N TYR A 25 -2.27 -14.68 -17.48
CA TYR A 25 -2.65 -13.31 -17.12
C TYR A 25 -3.14 -13.23 -15.69
N GLN A 26 -4.03 -14.14 -15.23
CA GLN A 26 -4.50 -14.19 -13.84
C GLN A 26 -3.36 -14.46 -12.86
N THR A 27 -2.42 -15.32 -13.25
CA THR A 27 -1.22 -15.58 -12.45
C THR A 27 -0.36 -14.32 -12.35
N LEU A 28 -0.13 -13.62 -13.47
CA LEU A 28 0.61 -12.37 -13.51
C LEU A 28 -0.06 -11.29 -12.63
N GLU A 29 -1.38 -11.19 -12.64
CA GLU A 29 -2.12 -10.27 -11.79
C GLU A 29 -1.85 -10.46 -10.31
N LYS A 30 -1.69 -11.71 -9.84
CA LYS A 30 -1.36 -12.01 -8.44
C LYS A 30 0.03 -11.52 -8.04
N TYR A 31 1.00 -11.55 -8.97
CA TYR A 31 2.38 -11.12 -8.68
C TYR A 31 2.62 -9.61 -8.89
N VAL A 32 1.82 -8.97 -9.73
CA VAL A 32 2.07 -7.57 -10.13
C VAL A 32 0.95 -6.62 -9.69
N GLY A 33 -0.18 -7.17 -9.24
CA GLY A 33 -1.40 -6.42 -8.90
C GLY A 33 -2.26 -6.07 -10.12
N THR A 34 -3.57 -6.11 -9.96
CA THR A 34 -4.57 -5.99 -11.05
C THR A 34 -4.45 -4.69 -11.86
N LYS A 35 -4.19 -3.56 -11.19
CA LYS A 35 -4.06 -2.26 -11.89
C LYS A 35 -2.72 -2.10 -12.59
N VAL A 36 -1.67 -2.72 -12.08
CA VAL A 36 -0.35 -2.73 -12.73
C VAL A 36 -0.40 -3.63 -13.94
N SER A 37 -1.04 -4.80 -13.87
CA SER A 37 -1.17 -5.69 -15.02
C SER A 37 -2.02 -5.09 -16.13
N ALA A 38 -3.14 -4.43 -15.84
CA ALA A 38 -3.95 -3.73 -16.83
C ALA A 38 -3.21 -2.56 -17.50
N ASN A 39 -2.41 -1.81 -16.75
CA ASN A 39 -1.53 -0.77 -17.28
C ASN A 39 -0.31 -1.36 -17.99
N ALA A 40 0.25 -2.47 -17.52
CA ALA A 40 1.36 -3.17 -18.17
C ALA A 40 0.93 -3.76 -19.51
N VAL A 41 -0.25 -4.32 -19.62
CA VAL A 41 -0.80 -4.79 -20.91
C VAL A 41 -1.05 -3.62 -21.87
N LYS A 42 -1.59 -2.50 -21.39
CA LYS A 42 -1.72 -1.26 -22.20
C LYS A 42 -0.36 -0.66 -22.58
N LYS A 43 0.66 -0.77 -21.74
CA LYS A 43 2.03 -0.24 -21.94
C LYS A 43 3.02 -1.30 -22.43
N ALA A 44 2.73 -2.60 -22.36
CA ALA A 44 3.56 -3.65 -23.00
C ALA A 44 3.56 -3.51 -24.52
N MET A 45 2.59 -2.80 -25.08
CA MET A 45 2.66 -2.31 -26.45
C MET A 45 3.64 -1.12 -26.63
N ASN A 46 4.04 -0.42 -25.52
CA ASN A 46 5.03 0.65 -25.47
C ASN A 46 5.75 0.57 -24.11
N SER A 47 6.60 -0.46 -23.92
CA SER A 47 7.36 -0.67 -22.66
C SER A 47 8.57 0.27 -22.59
N GLU A 48 8.32 1.57 -22.51
CA GLU A 48 9.37 2.55 -22.27
C GLU A 48 9.54 2.80 -20.77
N LEU A 49 10.82 2.90 -20.34
CA LEU A 49 11.18 3.43 -19.03
C LEU A 49 10.74 4.89 -18.96
N GLY A 50 10.22 5.29 -17.81
CA GLY A 50 9.81 6.67 -17.59
C GLY A 50 8.67 6.79 -16.59
N GLY A 51 8.34 8.02 -16.24
CA GLY A 51 7.29 8.30 -15.28
C GLY A 51 6.72 9.69 -15.46
N GLU A 52 5.59 9.91 -14.83
CA GLU A 52 4.88 11.18 -14.83
C GLU A 52 4.80 11.73 -13.41
N LEU A 53 4.97 13.05 -13.29
CA LEU A 53 4.74 13.73 -12.02
C LEU A 53 3.25 13.70 -11.70
N ARG A 54 2.90 13.18 -10.53
CA ARG A 54 1.53 13.03 -10.08
C ARG A 54 1.37 13.48 -8.63
N ARG A 55 0.27 14.16 -8.35
CA ARG A 55 -0.18 14.42 -7.00
C ARG A 55 -0.73 13.12 -6.40
N VAL A 56 -0.16 12.68 -5.29
CA VAL A 56 -0.49 11.40 -4.63
C VAL A 56 -0.51 11.55 -3.11
N TYR A 57 -1.19 10.62 -2.46
CA TYR A 57 -1.12 10.40 -1.03
C TYR A 57 -0.43 9.05 -0.82
N VAL A 58 0.70 9.05 -0.14
CA VAL A 58 1.52 7.86 0.07
C VAL A 58 1.36 7.41 1.51
N LEU A 59 1.10 6.12 1.70
CA LEU A 59 0.98 5.47 2.99
C LEU A 59 2.05 4.39 3.11
N PHE A 60 2.83 4.45 4.18
CA PHE A 60 3.66 3.35 4.65
C PHE A 60 3.11 2.83 5.97
N SER A 61 3.06 1.52 6.14
CA SER A 61 2.79 0.86 7.41
C SER A 61 3.82 -0.21 7.68
N ASP A 62 4.15 -0.44 8.96
CA ASP A 62 5.20 -1.37 9.38
C ASP A 62 4.86 -1.91 10.79
N ILE A 63 5.18 -3.17 11.07
CA ILE A 63 4.85 -3.83 12.33
C ILE A 63 5.92 -3.52 13.38
N ARG A 64 5.56 -2.78 14.41
CA ARG A 64 6.41 -2.55 15.57
C ARG A 64 6.57 -3.83 16.38
N GLY A 65 7.81 -4.18 16.69
CA GLY A 65 8.13 -5.41 17.42
C GLY A 65 8.21 -6.66 16.56
N PHE A 66 8.05 -6.57 15.24
CA PHE A 66 8.07 -7.73 14.33
C PHE A 66 9.34 -8.57 14.46
N THR A 67 10.53 -7.98 14.38
CA THR A 67 11.81 -8.71 14.49
C THR A 67 11.89 -9.53 15.79
N ARG A 68 11.50 -8.94 16.93
CA ARG A 68 11.50 -9.68 18.20
C ARG A 68 10.46 -10.79 18.24
N MET A 69 9.32 -10.61 17.58
CA MET A 69 8.29 -11.64 17.47
C MET A 69 8.80 -12.83 16.64
N THR A 70 9.45 -12.56 15.49
CA THR A 70 9.95 -13.63 14.60
C THR A 70 11.08 -14.46 15.22
N GLU A 71 11.86 -13.90 16.14
CA GLU A 71 12.86 -14.64 16.91
C GLU A 71 12.25 -15.73 17.82
N GLN A 72 10.95 -15.64 18.12
CA GLN A 72 10.24 -16.57 19.02
C GLN A 72 9.26 -17.49 18.29
N LEU A 73 9.07 -17.26 17.00
CA LEU A 73 8.15 -18.05 16.16
C LEU A 73 8.90 -18.97 15.23
N LYS A 74 8.24 -20.02 14.81
CA LYS A 74 8.73 -20.84 13.70
C LYS A 74 8.60 -20.06 12.38
N PRO A 75 9.46 -20.33 11.38
CA PRO A 75 9.38 -19.66 10.07
C PRO A 75 7.98 -19.75 9.44
N GLU A 76 7.32 -20.89 9.54
CA GLU A 76 5.99 -21.14 8.98
C GLU A 76 4.92 -20.29 9.66
N GLU A 77 5.02 -20.10 10.99
CA GLU A 77 4.12 -19.25 11.77
C GLU A 77 4.30 -17.78 11.41
N THR A 78 5.54 -17.34 11.19
CA THR A 78 5.87 -15.99 10.71
C THR A 78 5.25 -15.72 9.34
N VAL A 79 5.40 -16.64 8.39
CA VAL A 79 4.83 -16.54 7.05
C VAL A 79 3.30 -16.48 7.10
N ASP A 80 2.67 -17.31 7.93
CA ASP A 80 1.22 -17.34 8.09
C ASP A 80 0.68 -16.02 8.68
N ILE A 81 1.34 -15.47 9.70
CA ILE A 81 1.00 -14.16 10.28
C ILE A 81 1.11 -13.06 9.22
N LEU A 82 2.22 -13.00 8.47
CA LEU A 82 2.42 -12.00 7.41
C LEU A 82 1.34 -12.10 6.33
N ASN A 83 1.05 -13.30 5.84
CA ASN A 83 0.05 -13.50 4.80
C ASN A 83 -1.36 -13.07 5.24
N LYS A 84 -1.75 -13.43 6.47
CA LYS A 84 -3.03 -13.00 7.06
C LYS A 84 -3.09 -11.48 7.25
N MET A 85 -2.00 -10.89 7.72
CA MET A 85 -1.89 -9.44 7.90
C MET A 85 -1.95 -8.72 6.54
N PHE A 86 -1.15 -9.13 5.55
CA PHE A 86 -1.16 -8.52 4.23
C PHE A 86 -2.54 -8.61 3.57
N THR A 87 -3.17 -9.78 3.61
CA THR A 87 -4.53 -9.97 3.07
C THR A 87 -5.53 -9.01 3.70
N ALA A 88 -5.51 -8.90 5.03
CA ALA A 88 -6.45 -8.03 5.74
C ALA A 88 -6.16 -6.54 5.52
N MET A 89 -4.89 -6.14 5.41
CA MET A 89 -4.52 -4.74 5.14
C MET A 89 -4.81 -4.35 3.69
N GLU A 90 -4.54 -5.24 2.74
CA GLU A 90 -4.89 -5.05 1.33
C GLU A 90 -6.39 -4.85 1.15
N GLU A 91 -7.21 -5.67 1.81
CA GLU A 91 -8.67 -5.52 1.80
C GLU A 91 -9.10 -4.13 2.29
N VAL A 92 -8.57 -3.66 3.41
CA VAL A 92 -8.88 -2.31 3.94
C VAL A 92 -8.42 -1.21 2.98
N ILE A 93 -7.23 -1.31 2.41
CA ILE A 93 -6.67 -0.30 1.51
C ILE A 93 -7.49 -0.22 0.22
N THR A 94 -7.78 -1.36 -0.41
CA THR A 94 -8.45 -1.41 -1.73
C THR A 94 -9.92 -1.01 -1.64
N GLN A 95 -10.64 -1.40 -0.57
CA GLN A 95 -12.02 -0.98 -0.32
C GLN A 95 -12.16 0.54 -0.18
N ASN A 96 -11.11 1.23 0.23
CA ASN A 96 -11.09 2.69 0.38
C ASN A 96 -10.41 3.41 -0.81
N GLY A 97 -10.22 2.73 -1.93
CA GLY A 97 -9.71 3.32 -3.17
C GLY A 97 -8.19 3.49 -3.23
N GLY A 98 -7.44 2.89 -2.30
CA GLY A 98 -5.98 2.80 -2.34
C GLY A 98 -5.49 1.67 -3.23
N ASP A 99 -4.25 1.77 -3.66
CA ASP A 99 -3.53 0.75 -4.41
C ASP A 99 -2.28 0.32 -3.63
N ILE A 100 -2.06 -0.98 -3.47
CA ILE A 100 -0.78 -1.50 -2.96
C ILE A 100 0.28 -1.28 -4.04
N ASN A 101 1.39 -0.66 -3.67
CA ASN A 101 2.56 -0.56 -4.55
C ASN A 101 3.46 -1.78 -4.39
N LYS A 102 3.85 -2.08 -3.16
CA LYS A 102 4.69 -3.25 -2.84
C LYS A 102 4.66 -3.58 -1.35
N TYR A 103 5.09 -4.80 -1.06
CA TYR A 103 5.45 -5.25 0.29
C TYR A 103 6.98 -5.17 0.46
N ILE A 104 7.45 -4.71 1.61
CA ILE A 104 8.88 -4.53 1.92
C ILE A 104 9.14 -5.15 3.30
N GLY A 105 9.51 -6.44 3.33
CA GLY A 105 9.53 -7.19 4.59
C GLY A 105 8.15 -7.29 5.19
N ASP A 106 7.96 -6.76 6.40
CA ASP A 106 6.67 -6.63 7.09
C ASP A 106 5.95 -5.29 6.83
N ALA A 107 6.56 -4.42 6.01
CA ALA A 107 5.99 -3.14 5.65
C ALA A 107 5.14 -3.21 4.37
N ILE A 108 4.15 -2.32 4.31
CA ILE A 108 3.31 -2.09 3.13
C ILE A 108 3.56 -0.67 2.64
N MET A 109 3.82 -0.53 1.34
CA MET A 109 3.75 0.75 0.64
C MET A 109 2.48 0.79 -0.20
N ALA A 110 1.60 1.74 0.09
CA ALA A 110 0.37 1.98 -0.64
C ALA A 110 0.26 3.44 -1.08
N TYR A 111 -0.59 3.70 -2.05
CA TYR A 111 -0.85 5.05 -2.50
C TYR A 111 -2.31 5.25 -2.87
N PHE A 112 -2.76 6.51 -2.76
CA PHE A 112 -4.08 6.94 -3.15
C PHE A 112 -3.93 8.05 -4.19
N ARG A 113 -4.66 7.93 -5.28
CA ARG A 113 -4.69 8.95 -6.32
C ARG A 113 -5.78 9.97 -6.01
N ARG A 114 -5.56 11.21 -6.38
CA ARG A 114 -6.56 12.26 -6.29
C ARG A 114 -7.71 11.96 -7.26
N PRO A 115 -8.93 11.67 -6.78
CA PRO A 115 -10.08 11.55 -7.67
C PRO A 115 -10.50 12.95 -8.12
N TYR A 116 -10.41 13.22 -9.42
CA TYR A 116 -10.96 14.39 -10.12
C TYR A 116 -11.02 15.71 -9.34
N GLY A 117 -9.88 16.13 -8.80
CA GLY A 117 -9.77 17.48 -8.23
C GLY A 117 -10.09 17.66 -6.76
N ASN A 118 -10.56 16.65 -6.04
CA ASN A 118 -10.93 16.78 -4.63
C ASN A 118 -9.83 16.28 -3.69
N GLU A 119 -8.98 17.20 -3.18
CA GLU A 119 -7.90 16.88 -2.24
C GLU A 119 -8.43 16.41 -0.89
N LEU A 120 -9.48 17.03 -0.39
CA LEU A 120 -10.07 16.67 0.90
C LEU A 120 -10.63 15.24 0.90
N GLN A 121 -11.29 14.83 -0.18
CA GLN A 121 -11.81 13.47 -0.28
C GLN A 121 -10.67 12.44 -0.31
N ALA A 122 -9.58 12.71 -1.03
CA ALA A 122 -8.43 11.82 -1.06
C ALA A 122 -7.73 11.76 0.30
N ALA A 123 -7.56 12.90 0.99
CA ALA A 123 -7.02 12.95 2.34
C ALA A 123 -7.90 12.18 3.35
N LYS A 124 -9.22 12.36 3.28
CA LYS A 124 -10.16 11.59 4.11
C LYS A 124 -10.07 10.10 3.85
N ALA A 125 -10.01 9.67 2.59
CA ALA A 125 -9.91 8.27 2.22
C ALA A 125 -8.66 7.60 2.82
N VAL A 126 -7.48 8.23 2.68
CA VAL A 126 -6.24 7.66 3.20
C VAL A 126 -6.18 7.67 4.73
N LEU A 127 -6.68 8.72 5.39
CA LEU A 127 -6.74 8.79 6.85
C LEU A 127 -7.72 7.77 7.43
N HIS A 128 -8.91 7.68 6.86
CA HIS A 128 -9.89 6.68 7.22
C HIS A 128 -9.32 5.27 7.06
N THR A 129 -8.64 5.00 5.94
CA THR A 129 -7.96 3.73 5.71
C THR A 129 -6.95 3.43 6.80
N ALA A 130 -6.10 4.39 7.17
CA ALA A 130 -5.08 4.19 8.20
C ALA A 130 -5.69 3.86 9.57
N LEU A 131 -6.75 4.55 9.97
CA LEU A 131 -7.46 4.24 11.21
C LEU A 131 -8.11 2.85 11.17
N ARG A 132 -8.74 2.49 10.05
CA ARG A 132 -9.30 1.14 9.84
C ARG A 132 -8.23 0.06 9.84
N MET A 133 -7.04 0.34 9.31
CA MET A 133 -5.90 -0.57 9.39
C MET A 133 -5.47 -0.81 10.84
N GLN A 134 -5.42 0.23 11.68
CA GLN A 134 -5.13 0.09 13.11
C GLN A 134 -6.16 -0.82 13.80
N ASP A 135 -7.45 -0.54 13.62
CA ASP A 135 -8.53 -1.34 14.21
C ASP A 135 -8.47 -2.81 13.77
N LYS A 136 -8.29 -3.04 12.47
CA LYS A 136 -8.20 -4.40 11.90
C LYS A 136 -6.97 -5.15 12.40
N PHE A 137 -5.82 -4.44 12.50
CA PHE A 137 -4.59 -5.01 13.01
C PHE A 137 -4.72 -5.42 14.49
N GLU A 138 -5.34 -4.61 15.34
CA GLU A 138 -5.58 -4.95 16.74
C GLU A 138 -6.43 -6.22 16.91
N ILE A 139 -7.46 -6.39 16.08
CA ILE A 139 -8.27 -7.61 16.06
C ILE A 139 -7.43 -8.82 15.68
N LEU A 140 -6.63 -8.72 14.61
CA LEU A 140 -5.74 -9.78 14.15
C LEU A 140 -4.68 -10.11 15.19
N ASN A 141 -4.04 -9.12 15.78
CA ASN A 141 -3.00 -9.30 16.80
C ASN A 141 -3.52 -10.10 18.01
N LYS A 142 -4.74 -9.82 18.46
CA LYS A 142 -5.39 -10.63 19.51
C LYS A 142 -5.54 -12.10 19.10
N SER A 143 -5.97 -12.34 17.87
CA SER A 143 -6.11 -13.70 17.34
C SER A 143 -4.76 -14.42 17.19
N PHE A 144 -3.72 -13.71 16.75
CA PHE A 144 -2.37 -14.26 16.62
C PHE A 144 -1.76 -14.61 17.98
N LYS A 145 -1.94 -13.75 19.00
CA LYS A 145 -1.47 -14.04 20.36
C LYS A 145 -2.06 -15.34 20.91
N VAL A 146 -3.33 -15.60 20.63
CA VAL A 146 -3.98 -16.85 21.03
C VAL A 146 -3.47 -18.04 20.23
N ALA A 147 -3.34 -17.89 18.91
CA ALA A 147 -2.96 -18.99 18.02
C ALA A 147 -1.49 -19.41 18.17
N TYR A 148 -0.59 -18.46 18.36
CA TYR A 148 0.87 -18.69 18.32
C TYR A 148 1.56 -18.45 19.67
N SER A 149 0.82 -18.05 20.71
CA SER A 149 1.30 -17.91 22.09
C SER A 149 2.57 -17.07 22.26
N TYR A 150 2.75 -16.01 21.44
CA TYR A 150 3.89 -15.11 21.60
C TYR A 150 3.60 -14.01 22.64
N PRO A 151 4.56 -13.70 23.55
CA PRO A 151 4.35 -12.72 24.62
C PRO A 151 4.67 -11.28 24.20
N ILE A 152 5.14 -11.06 22.98
CA ILE A 152 5.62 -9.74 22.54
C ILE A 152 4.44 -8.87 22.09
N GLU A 153 4.47 -7.61 22.53
CA GLU A 153 3.56 -6.59 22.04
C GLU A 153 3.99 -6.15 20.63
N ILE A 154 3.11 -6.38 19.65
CA ILE A 154 3.25 -5.87 18.30
C ILE A 154 2.15 -4.87 17.99
N GLY A 155 2.44 -3.92 17.13
CA GLY A 155 1.46 -2.92 16.70
C GLY A 155 1.84 -2.29 15.38
N LEU A 156 0.89 -1.64 14.76
CA LEU A 156 1.11 -1.01 13.46
C LEU A 156 1.54 0.45 13.65
N GLY A 157 2.67 0.83 13.03
CA GLY A 157 3.08 2.22 12.85
C GLY A 157 2.77 2.66 11.42
N ILE A 158 2.12 3.82 11.24
CA ILE A 158 1.72 4.30 9.91
C ILE A 158 2.25 5.71 9.69
N GLY A 159 2.84 5.95 8.50
CA GLY A 159 3.23 7.26 8.02
C GLY A 159 2.51 7.61 6.73
N ILE A 160 1.96 8.83 6.64
CA ILE A 160 1.22 9.29 5.46
C ILE A 160 1.73 10.67 5.02
N THR A 161 1.87 10.85 3.72
CA THR A 161 2.20 12.14 3.12
C THR A 161 1.28 12.47 1.96
N ALA A 162 0.93 13.75 1.83
CA ALA A 162 0.42 14.31 0.59
C ALA A 162 1.56 15.02 -0.13
N GLY A 163 1.62 14.94 -1.44
CA GLY A 163 2.63 15.63 -2.25
C GLY A 163 2.74 15.10 -3.67
N GLU A 164 3.73 15.60 -4.40
CA GLU A 164 4.04 15.14 -5.74
C GLU A 164 5.06 13.98 -5.71
N ALA A 165 4.87 13.01 -6.58
CA ALA A 165 5.80 11.92 -6.82
C ALA A 165 5.82 11.55 -8.31
N ILE A 166 6.93 11.01 -8.79
CA ILE A 166 7.03 10.45 -10.13
C ILE A 166 6.49 9.02 -10.07
N MET A 167 5.47 8.75 -10.86
CA MET A 167 4.84 7.44 -10.98
C MET A 167 5.09 6.87 -12.37
N GLY A 168 5.68 5.68 -12.45
CA GLY A 168 5.98 5.07 -13.75
C GLY A 168 6.83 3.82 -13.66
N ASN A 169 7.34 3.39 -14.84
CA ASN A 169 8.22 2.23 -14.97
C ASN A 169 9.67 2.64 -14.66
N MET A 170 10.19 2.10 -13.58
CA MET A 170 11.55 2.35 -13.10
C MET A 170 12.37 1.06 -13.15
N GLY A 171 13.66 1.17 -13.44
CA GLY A 171 14.57 0.04 -13.44
C GLY A 171 15.46 -0.05 -14.68
N SER A 172 15.67 -1.26 -15.18
CA SER A 172 16.43 -1.53 -16.39
C SER A 172 15.54 -2.13 -17.47
N SER A 173 16.06 -2.22 -18.70
CA SER A 173 15.36 -2.89 -19.82
C SER A 173 14.93 -4.34 -19.51
N ASN A 174 15.67 -5.03 -18.63
CA ASN A 174 15.41 -6.42 -18.28
C ASN A 174 14.59 -6.60 -16.99
N ARG A 175 14.47 -5.55 -16.15
CA ARG A 175 13.73 -5.60 -14.90
C ARG A 175 13.16 -4.23 -14.59
N MET A 176 11.87 -4.10 -14.81
CA MET A 176 11.11 -2.88 -14.53
C MET A 176 10.14 -3.12 -13.38
N GLU A 177 9.91 -2.07 -12.62
CA GLU A 177 8.90 -2.02 -11.57
C GLU A 177 8.06 -0.76 -11.77
N TYR A 178 6.73 -0.92 -11.77
CA TYR A 178 5.83 0.23 -11.76
C TYR A 178 5.70 0.74 -10.34
N THR A 179 6.30 1.90 -10.07
CA THR A 179 6.42 2.39 -8.70
C THR A 179 6.38 3.92 -8.63
N LEU A 180 6.39 4.44 -7.40
CA LEU A 180 6.51 5.86 -7.11
C LEU A 180 7.89 6.15 -6.56
N ILE A 181 8.49 7.24 -7.02
CA ILE A 181 9.72 7.78 -6.47
C ILE A 181 9.57 9.28 -6.22
N GLY A 182 10.27 9.76 -5.23
CA GLY A 182 10.34 11.18 -4.90
C GLY A 182 10.35 11.42 -3.40
N ASP A 183 10.38 12.68 -3.08
CA ASP A 183 10.50 13.16 -1.72
C ASP A 183 9.29 12.77 -0.86
N THR A 184 8.09 12.89 -1.42
CA THR A 184 6.83 12.48 -0.81
C THR A 184 6.89 11.02 -0.32
N VAL A 185 7.44 10.12 -1.13
CA VAL A 185 7.60 8.70 -0.78
C VAL A 185 8.57 8.53 0.40
N ASN A 186 9.72 9.22 0.33
CA ASN A 186 10.75 9.14 1.36
C ASN A 186 10.26 9.69 2.71
N ILE A 187 9.50 10.79 2.71
CA ILE A 187 8.95 11.37 3.94
C ILE A 187 7.93 10.42 4.56
N SER A 188 7.04 9.81 3.76
CA SER A 188 6.06 8.84 4.24
C SER A 188 6.75 7.66 4.95
N SER A 189 7.77 7.08 4.33
CA SER A 189 8.57 6.00 4.92
C SER A 189 9.23 6.43 6.25
N ARG A 190 9.76 7.66 6.33
CA ARG A 190 10.37 8.17 7.57
C ARG A 190 9.36 8.45 8.67
N LEU A 191 8.20 9.01 8.34
CA LEU A 191 7.10 9.16 9.29
C LEU A 191 6.66 7.80 9.81
N CYS A 192 6.51 6.81 8.94
CA CYS A 192 6.27 5.43 9.36
C CYS A 192 7.37 4.96 10.31
N GLY A 193 8.65 5.15 9.99
CA GLY A 193 9.77 4.70 10.82
C GLY A 193 9.80 5.28 12.25
N ILE A 194 9.28 6.49 12.48
CA ILE A 194 9.20 7.12 13.80
C ILE A 194 7.84 6.93 14.49
N ALA A 195 6.82 6.49 13.78
CA ALA A 195 5.50 6.19 14.33
C ALA A 195 5.62 5.03 15.33
N LYS A 196 5.09 5.19 16.52
CA LYS A 196 5.02 4.15 17.54
C LYS A 196 3.84 3.19 17.25
N HIS A 197 3.72 2.15 18.08
CA HIS A 197 2.56 1.25 18.09
C HIS A 197 1.25 2.07 18.14
N GLY A 198 0.34 1.78 17.22
CA GLY A 198 -0.97 2.43 17.14
C GLY A 198 -0.95 3.86 16.60
N GLN A 199 0.21 4.41 16.22
CA GLN A 199 0.28 5.79 15.74
C GLN A 199 0.15 5.89 14.22
N VAL A 200 -0.60 6.91 13.80
CA VAL A 200 -0.65 7.40 12.41
C VAL A 200 -0.04 8.80 12.39
N LEU A 201 1.07 8.95 11.69
CA LEU A 201 1.77 10.23 11.54
C LEU A 201 1.60 10.78 10.13
N VAL A 202 1.40 12.08 10.03
CA VAL A 202 1.24 12.76 8.73
C VAL A 202 2.19 13.96 8.62
N ASN A 203 2.48 14.37 7.37
CA ASN A 203 3.23 15.61 7.12
C ASN A 203 2.33 16.85 7.27
N GLU A 204 2.94 18.04 7.31
CA GLU A 204 2.24 19.32 7.47
C GLU A 204 1.20 19.56 6.37
N GLU A 205 1.51 19.19 5.13
CA GLU A 205 0.59 19.36 3.99
C GLU A 205 -0.68 18.53 4.17
N MET A 206 -0.52 17.27 4.62
CA MET A 206 -1.64 16.40 4.92
C MET A 206 -2.44 16.90 6.13
N ALA A 207 -1.75 17.41 7.16
CA ALA A 207 -2.39 17.97 8.35
C ALA A 207 -3.30 19.14 7.99
N ARG A 208 -2.81 20.08 7.16
CA ARG A 208 -3.57 21.25 6.70
C ARG A 208 -4.84 20.90 5.93
N VAL A 209 -4.79 19.85 5.10
CA VAL A 209 -5.97 19.42 4.34
C VAL A 209 -7.01 18.73 5.24
N ALA A 210 -6.56 18.11 6.33
CA ALA A 210 -7.40 17.25 7.18
C ALA A 210 -7.87 17.90 8.50
N GLU A 211 -7.37 19.09 8.86
CA GLU A 211 -7.57 19.71 10.19
C GLU A 211 -9.03 19.96 10.58
N GLU A 212 -9.91 20.19 9.60
CA GLU A 212 -11.34 20.39 9.87
C GLU A 212 -12.04 19.10 10.30
N ASP A 213 -11.64 17.95 9.74
CA ASP A 213 -12.30 16.66 9.94
C ASP A 213 -11.60 15.75 10.94
N TYR A 214 -10.33 16.03 11.27
CA TYR A 214 -9.52 15.21 12.17
C TYR A 214 -8.92 16.05 13.28
N GLU A 215 -8.82 15.45 14.45
CA GLU A 215 -8.03 16.00 15.54
C GLU A 215 -6.57 15.58 15.35
N LEU A 216 -5.71 16.58 15.19
CA LEU A 216 -4.29 16.40 14.90
C LEU A 216 -3.45 17.06 16.01
N THR A 217 -2.36 16.42 16.41
CA THR A 217 -1.42 16.95 17.39
C THR A 217 -0.04 17.08 16.77
N ALA A 218 0.50 18.29 16.72
CA ALA A 218 1.88 18.50 16.30
C ALA A 218 2.86 17.84 17.30
N LEU A 219 3.77 17.02 16.79
CA LEU A 219 4.84 16.43 17.58
C LEU A 219 6.11 17.31 17.50
N PRO A 220 7.09 17.12 18.40
CA PRO A 220 8.36 17.82 18.30
C PRO A 220 8.99 17.66 16.92
N PRO A 221 9.53 18.73 16.35
CA PRO A 221 10.20 18.68 15.06
C PRO A 221 11.36 17.68 15.06
N VAL A 222 11.50 16.92 13.99
CA VAL A 222 12.53 15.90 13.82
C VAL A 222 13.42 16.19 12.61
N GLN A 223 14.71 15.91 12.75
CA GLN A 223 15.63 15.88 11.61
C GLN A 223 15.41 14.59 10.83
N MET A 224 15.00 14.69 9.58
CA MET A 224 14.85 13.51 8.72
C MET A 224 16.16 13.23 7.96
N LYS A 225 16.63 11.99 7.97
CA LYS A 225 17.87 11.59 7.28
C LYS A 225 17.86 12.03 5.81
N GLY A 226 18.88 12.77 5.38
CA GLY A 226 19.04 13.27 4.01
C GLY A 226 18.10 14.42 3.64
N LYS A 227 17.55 15.12 4.65
CA LYS A 227 16.77 16.36 4.48
C LYS A 227 17.47 17.53 5.16
N SER A 228 17.40 18.70 4.52
CA SER A 228 17.75 19.97 5.15
C SER A 228 16.57 20.46 6.00
N GLY A 229 16.85 20.86 7.24
CA GLY A 229 15.85 21.43 8.14
C GLY A 229 15.09 20.41 8.98
N MET A 230 14.27 20.96 9.88
CA MET A 230 13.42 20.22 10.80
C MET A 230 12.02 20.05 10.18
N HIS A 231 11.43 18.90 10.39
CA HIS A 231 10.08 18.57 9.92
C HIS A 231 9.19 18.27 11.10
N THR A 232 8.00 18.85 11.15
CA THR A 232 7.02 18.61 12.20
C THR A 232 6.09 17.49 11.78
N PRO A 233 6.15 16.30 12.42
CA PRO A 233 5.14 15.27 12.24
C PRO A 233 3.86 15.66 12.99
N TYR A 234 2.70 15.28 12.45
CA TYR A 234 1.42 15.45 13.12
C TYR A 234 0.82 14.07 13.41
N LEU A 235 0.47 13.84 14.67
CA LEU A 235 -0.22 12.64 15.11
C LEU A 235 -1.72 12.79 14.82
N VAL A 236 -2.29 11.83 14.11
CA VAL A 236 -3.74 11.71 13.93
C VAL A 236 -4.33 11.09 15.20
N VAL A 237 -5.10 11.86 15.96
CA VAL A 237 -5.68 11.40 17.22
C VAL A 237 -6.99 10.66 16.97
N ARG A 238 -7.89 11.27 16.21
CA ARG A 238 -9.21 10.70 15.84
C ARG A 238 -9.89 11.53 14.75
N GLN A 239 -10.89 10.93 14.14
CA GLN A 239 -11.84 11.68 13.30
C GLN A 239 -12.78 12.50 14.20
N ARG A 240 -13.04 13.77 13.84
CA ARG A 240 -14.02 14.60 14.51
C ARG A 240 -15.42 14.10 14.18
N LEU A 241 -16.29 14.05 15.17
CA LEU A 241 -17.70 13.79 14.92
C LEU A 241 -18.30 15.04 14.26
N THR A 242 -18.56 14.99 12.97
CA THR A 242 -19.36 16.00 12.28
C THR A 242 -20.80 15.83 12.77
N MET A 243 -21.29 16.77 13.59
CA MET A 243 -22.74 16.90 13.79
C MET A 243 -23.33 17.24 12.43
N SER A 244 -24.16 16.35 11.89
CA SER A 244 -24.98 16.63 10.71
C SER A 244 -25.83 17.85 11.03
N ARG A 245 -25.55 18.97 10.35
CA ARG A 245 -26.44 20.13 10.33
C ARG A 245 -27.58 19.88 9.36
#